data_2df9991e42257b31bbc898c383518415
#
_entry.id   2df9991e42257b31bbc898c383518415
#
_cell.length_a   1.000
_cell.length_b   1.000
_cell.length_c   1.000
_cell.angle_alpha   90.00
_cell.angle_beta   90.00
_cell.angle_gamma   90.00
#
_symmetry.space_group_name_H-M   'P 1'
#
loop_
_entity.id
_entity.type
_entity.pdbx_description
1 polymer ?
#
loop_
_entity_poly.entity_id
_entity_poly.type
_entity_poly.pdbx_seq_one_letter_code
_entity_poly.pdbx_strand_id
1 'polypeptide(L)'
;MVSWVSLLMALLVTTVTLAAYHFWLAKPTAGFAVVDLASVVKIKETEFTTLLSRPNVSDEDRKAAYQMVSRIGPAIERAVDRLQKECSCTIVVKSAVIAGPAEDLTPRLKAMLGMSPGTEAQGGGVKP
;
A
#
# COMPACT_ATOMS: atom_id res chain seq x y z
N MET A 1 56.27 10.63 -18.55
CA MET A 1 55.96 9.16 -18.56
C MET A 1 55.03 8.89 -17.39
N VAL A 2 53.79 8.56 -17.67
CA VAL A 2 52.86 8.12 -16.63
C VAL A 2 53.28 6.71 -16.23
N SER A 3 53.65 6.55 -14.96
CA SER A 3 54.08 5.26 -14.44
C SER A 3 52.91 4.27 -14.48
N TRP A 4 53.12 3.08 -14.98
CA TRP A 4 52.12 1.99 -14.98
C TRP A 4 51.52 1.75 -13.57
N VAL A 5 52.33 1.98 -12.55
CA VAL A 5 51.92 1.92 -11.15
C VAL A 5 50.86 2.98 -10.82
N SER A 6 50.97 4.21 -11.32
CA SER A 6 49.96 5.26 -11.11
C SER A 6 48.64 4.94 -11.78
N LEU A 7 48.67 4.32 -12.97
CA LEU A 7 47.46 3.87 -13.68
C LEU A 7 46.76 2.75 -12.92
N LEU A 8 47.47 1.76 -12.43
CA LEU A 8 46.92 0.67 -11.64
C LEU A 8 46.30 1.17 -10.32
N MET A 9 46.99 2.10 -9.62
CA MET A 9 46.46 2.70 -8.39
C MET A 9 45.18 3.51 -8.65
N ALA A 10 45.13 4.29 -9.72
CA ALA A 10 43.95 5.07 -10.10
C ALA A 10 42.77 4.14 -10.42
N LEU A 11 43.01 3.06 -11.14
CA LEU A 11 41.97 2.07 -11.47
C LEU A 11 41.45 1.32 -10.24
N LEU A 12 42.33 1.02 -9.30
CA LEU A 12 41.96 0.37 -8.04
C LEU A 12 41.12 1.29 -7.16
N VAL A 13 41.51 2.56 -7.03
CA VAL A 13 40.75 3.55 -6.24
C VAL A 13 39.36 3.78 -6.86
N THR A 14 39.25 3.93 -8.18
CA THR A 14 37.96 4.12 -8.84
C THR A 14 37.04 2.93 -8.71
N THR A 15 37.56 1.70 -8.84
CA THR A 15 36.73 0.49 -8.65
C THR A 15 36.25 0.33 -7.21
N VAL A 16 37.10 0.59 -6.23
CA VAL A 16 36.73 0.55 -4.80
C VAL A 16 35.69 1.60 -4.48
N THR A 17 35.85 2.83 -4.99
CA THR A 17 34.89 3.92 -4.78
C THR A 17 33.54 3.61 -5.41
N LEU A 18 33.50 3.09 -6.64
CA LEU A 18 32.26 2.67 -7.31
C LEU A 18 31.59 1.51 -6.58
N ALA A 19 32.35 0.53 -6.13
CA ALA A 19 31.81 -0.58 -5.35
C ALA A 19 31.22 -0.09 -4.03
N ALA A 20 31.93 0.77 -3.30
CA ALA A 20 31.44 1.37 -2.06
C ALA A 20 30.16 2.19 -2.30
N TYR A 21 30.12 2.99 -3.36
CA TYR A 21 28.91 3.73 -3.74
C TYR A 21 27.74 2.79 -4.02
N HIS A 22 27.94 1.74 -4.79
CA HIS A 22 26.89 0.76 -5.11
C HIS A 22 26.35 0.01 -3.88
N PHE A 23 27.22 -0.38 -2.97
CA PHE A 23 26.81 -1.10 -1.77
C PHE A 23 26.21 -0.21 -0.67
N TRP A 24 26.67 1.05 -0.56
CA TRP A 24 26.30 1.91 0.57
C TRP A 24 25.30 3.00 0.22
N LEU A 25 25.35 3.59 -0.97
CA LEU A 25 24.47 4.69 -1.38
C LEU A 25 23.38 4.28 -2.38
N ALA A 26 23.63 3.33 -3.25
CA ALA A 26 22.57 2.83 -4.15
C ALA A 26 21.61 1.96 -3.35
N LYS A 27 20.79 2.59 -2.50
CA LYS A 27 19.62 1.91 -1.94
C LYS A 27 18.74 1.49 -3.12
N PRO A 28 18.21 0.26 -3.11
CA PRO A 28 17.21 -0.11 -4.11
C PRO A 28 16.12 0.95 -4.06
N THR A 29 15.80 1.54 -5.21
CA THR A 29 14.69 2.49 -5.32
C THR A 29 13.47 1.81 -4.73
N ALA A 30 12.95 2.38 -3.64
CA ALA A 30 11.77 1.86 -2.98
C ALA A 30 10.69 1.66 -4.06
N GLY A 31 10.26 0.42 -4.26
CA GLY A 31 9.22 0.09 -5.23
C GLY A 31 7.95 0.88 -4.91
N PHE A 32 7.12 1.09 -5.92
CA PHE A 32 5.78 1.62 -5.70
C PHE A 32 4.81 0.46 -5.54
N ALA A 33 3.96 0.54 -4.53
CA ALA A 33 2.82 -0.36 -4.36
C ALA A 33 1.53 0.45 -4.38
N VAL A 34 0.44 -0.17 -4.78
CA VAL A 34 -0.87 0.48 -4.86
C VAL A 34 -1.85 -0.16 -3.90
N VAL A 35 -2.76 0.67 -3.38
CA VAL A 35 -3.92 0.23 -2.61
C VAL A 35 -5.18 0.90 -3.12
N ASP A 36 -6.25 0.14 -3.25
CA ASP A 36 -7.58 0.64 -3.60
C ASP A 36 -8.37 0.99 -2.35
N LEU A 37 -8.15 2.18 -1.82
CA LEU A 37 -8.86 2.69 -0.65
C LEU A 37 -10.35 2.87 -0.93
N ALA A 38 -10.74 3.20 -2.16
CA ALA A 38 -12.14 3.39 -2.51
C ALA A 38 -12.92 2.08 -2.35
N SER A 39 -12.36 0.95 -2.78
CA SER A 39 -12.98 -0.36 -2.58
C SER A 39 -13.10 -0.73 -1.10
N VAL A 40 -12.11 -0.39 -0.29
CA VAL A 40 -12.12 -0.64 1.16
C VAL A 40 -13.22 0.17 1.86
N VAL A 41 -13.29 1.48 1.56
CA VAL A 41 -14.30 2.38 2.12
C VAL A 41 -15.71 1.94 1.70
N LYS A 42 -15.92 1.59 0.42
CA LYS A 42 -17.20 1.16 -0.11
C LYS A 42 -17.73 -0.11 0.58
N ILE A 43 -16.86 -1.08 0.89
CA ILE A 43 -17.25 -2.27 1.64
C ILE A 43 -17.80 -1.88 3.02
N LYS A 44 -17.11 -0.99 3.73
CA LYS A 44 -17.53 -0.53 5.06
C LYS A 44 -18.78 0.34 5.02
N GLU A 45 -18.93 1.16 4.00
CA GLU A 45 -20.16 1.92 3.76
C GLU A 45 -21.37 1.00 3.53
N THR A 46 -21.20 -0.06 2.74
CA THR A 46 -22.25 -1.05 2.51
C THR A 46 -22.63 -1.78 3.80
N GLU A 47 -21.64 -2.18 4.60
CA GLU A 47 -21.84 -2.83 5.90
C GLU A 47 -22.61 -1.91 6.85
N PHE A 48 -22.20 -0.64 6.95
CA PHE A 48 -22.87 0.40 7.74
C PHE A 48 -24.31 0.62 7.28
N THR A 49 -24.54 0.78 5.98
CA THR A 49 -25.88 0.98 5.43
C THR A 49 -26.78 -0.21 5.69
N THR A 50 -26.26 -1.43 5.55
CA THR A 50 -26.99 -2.67 5.83
C THR A 50 -27.41 -2.77 7.30
N LEU A 51 -26.55 -2.35 8.22
CA LEU A 51 -26.89 -2.31 9.66
C LEU A 51 -28.02 -1.32 9.96
N LEU A 52 -28.00 -0.13 9.34
CA LEU A 52 -29.01 0.90 9.57
C LEU A 52 -30.30 0.71 8.80
N SER A 53 -30.33 -0.14 7.77
CA SER A 53 -31.54 -0.40 6.95
C SER A 53 -32.43 -1.48 7.53
N ARG A 54 -32.09 -2.08 8.66
CA ARG A 54 -32.92 -3.10 9.32
C ARG A 54 -34.19 -2.47 9.91
N PRO A 55 -35.37 -3.14 9.79
CA PRO A 55 -36.63 -2.63 10.31
C PRO A 55 -36.64 -2.64 11.80
N ASN A 56 -36.14 -2.23 12.68
CA ASN A 56 -36.03 -2.21 14.15
C ASN A 56 -34.59 -2.02 14.62
N VAL A 57 -33.91 -1.00 14.07
CA VAL A 57 -32.57 -0.60 14.53
C VAL A 57 -32.70 -0.03 15.93
N SER A 58 -32.08 -0.68 16.91
CA SER A 58 -32.00 -0.18 18.27
C SER A 58 -31.08 1.01 18.38
N ASP A 59 -31.20 1.82 19.43
CA ASP A 59 -30.28 2.91 19.69
C ASP A 59 -28.85 2.40 19.96
N GLU A 60 -28.72 1.17 20.47
CA GLU A 60 -27.44 0.50 20.66
C GLU A 60 -26.79 0.17 19.29
N ASP A 61 -27.56 -0.33 18.33
CA ASP A 61 -27.08 -0.62 16.97
C ASP A 61 -26.61 0.65 16.26
N ARG A 62 -27.34 1.76 16.42
CA ARG A 62 -26.94 3.07 15.89
C ARG A 62 -25.62 3.53 16.50
N LYS A 63 -25.48 3.43 17.82
CA LYS A 63 -24.26 3.79 18.52
C LYS A 63 -23.08 2.92 18.08
N ALA A 64 -23.29 1.62 17.92
CA ALA A 64 -22.28 0.69 17.41
C ALA A 64 -21.85 1.05 15.97
N ALA A 65 -22.79 1.40 15.08
CA ALA A 65 -22.52 1.84 13.73
C ALA A 65 -21.67 3.13 13.69
N TYR A 66 -22.01 4.13 14.50
CA TYR A 66 -21.20 5.35 14.60
C TYR A 66 -19.80 5.09 15.16
N GLN A 67 -19.66 4.20 16.12
CA GLN A 67 -18.35 3.79 16.64
C GLN A 67 -17.52 3.04 15.59
N MET A 68 -18.15 2.26 14.72
CA MET A 68 -17.47 1.60 13.59
C MET A 68 -16.87 2.64 12.64
N VAL A 69 -17.67 3.64 12.24
CA VAL A 69 -17.21 4.71 11.33
C VAL A 69 -16.05 5.50 11.95
N SER A 70 -16.14 5.86 13.23
CA SER A 70 -15.09 6.62 13.90
C SER A 70 -13.76 5.86 14.02
N ARG A 71 -13.81 4.53 14.04
CA ARG A 71 -12.60 3.68 14.17
C ARG A 71 -11.96 3.31 12.86
N ILE A 72 -12.69 3.38 11.73
CA ILE A 72 -12.19 2.89 10.44
C ILE A 72 -11.01 3.72 9.91
N GLY A 73 -11.05 5.05 10.04
CA GLY A 73 -9.98 5.94 9.61
C GLY A 73 -8.64 5.57 10.27
N PRO A 74 -8.54 5.63 11.61
CA PRO A 74 -7.33 5.24 12.33
C PRO A 74 -6.89 3.78 12.10
N ALA A 75 -7.83 2.87 11.78
CA ALA A 75 -7.50 1.49 11.45
C ALA A 75 -6.83 1.39 10.09
N ILE A 76 -7.34 2.11 9.08
CA ILE A 76 -6.73 2.19 7.74
C ILE A 76 -5.32 2.79 7.83
N GLU A 77 -5.16 3.90 8.54
CA GLU A 77 -3.85 4.54 8.70
C GLU A 77 -2.81 3.59 9.29
N ARG A 78 -3.15 2.88 10.36
CA ARG A 78 -2.26 1.91 10.99
C ARG A 78 -1.94 0.72 10.09
N ALA A 79 -2.91 0.26 9.30
CA ALA A 79 -2.71 -0.84 8.37
C ALA A 79 -1.81 -0.43 7.20
N VAL A 80 -2.00 0.77 6.65
CA VAL A 80 -1.15 1.32 5.58
C VAL A 80 0.29 1.57 6.08
N ASP A 81 0.46 2.14 7.27
CA ASP A 81 1.78 2.34 7.89
C ASP A 81 2.53 1.01 8.08
N ARG A 82 1.82 -0.03 8.52
CA ARG A 82 2.39 -1.37 8.65
C ARG A 82 2.79 -1.94 7.29
N LEU A 83 1.93 -1.85 6.28
CA LEU A 83 2.23 -2.32 4.92
C LEU A 83 3.45 -1.60 4.35
N GLN A 84 3.56 -0.28 4.53
CA GLN A 84 4.70 0.51 4.09
C GLN A 84 6.01 0.03 4.73
N LYS A 85 5.99 -0.26 6.03
CA LYS A 85 7.15 -0.78 6.75
C LYS A 85 7.54 -2.19 6.28
N GLU A 86 6.56 -3.05 6.03
CA GLU A 86 6.78 -4.42 5.57
C GLU A 86 7.35 -4.49 4.15
N CYS A 87 6.83 -3.69 3.21
CA CYS A 87 7.33 -3.66 1.83
C CYS A 87 8.58 -2.78 1.65
N SER A 88 8.88 -1.91 2.60
CA SER A 88 9.89 -0.84 2.43
C SER A 88 9.66 -0.04 1.14
N CYS A 89 8.41 0.19 0.77
CA CYS A 89 7.96 0.79 -0.49
C CYS A 89 7.12 2.05 -0.24
N THR A 90 6.90 2.85 -1.30
CA THR A 90 5.95 3.95 -1.27
C THR A 90 4.57 3.43 -1.68
N ILE A 91 3.58 3.58 -0.81
CA ILE A 91 2.20 3.18 -1.11
C ILE A 91 1.45 4.36 -1.69
N VAL A 92 0.81 4.15 -2.83
CA VAL A 92 0.02 5.14 -3.56
C VAL A 92 -1.40 4.61 -3.74
N VAL A 93 -2.40 5.51 -3.74
CA VAL A 93 -3.78 5.10 -4.05
C VAL A 93 -3.89 4.69 -5.51
N LYS A 94 -4.57 3.58 -5.76
CA LYS A 94 -4.72 2.99 -7.11
C LYS A 94 -5.29 3.98 -8.13
N SER A 95 -6.20 4.85 -7.71
CA SER A 95 -6.79 5.91 -8.56
C SER A 95 -5.79 6.98 -9.01
N ALA A 96 -4.65 7.11 -8.38
CA ALA A 96 -3.61 8.07 -8.76
C ALA A 96 -2.59 7.49 -9.75
N VAL A 97 -2.63 6.19 -10.03
CA VAL A 97 -1.70 5.51 -10.94
C VAL A 97 -2.37 5.32 -12.29
N ILE A 98 -1.85 6.00 -13.32
CA ILE A 98 -2.40 5.96 -14.68
C ILE A 98 -1.86 4.74 -15.43
N ALA A 99 -0.58 4.44 -15.27
CA ALA A 99 0.09 3.31 -15.94
C ALA A 99 1.39 2.94 -15.21
N GLY A 100 1.79 1.69 -15.32
CA GLY A 100 3.05 1.16 -14.80
C GLY A 100 2.86 -0.09 -13.93
N PRO A 101 3.92 -0.89 -13.81
CA PRO A 101 3.89 -2.04 -12.91
C PRO A 101 3.97 -1.56 -11.45
N ALA A 102 2.95 -1.88 -10.66
CA ALA A 102 2.94 -1.65 -9.24
C ALA A 102 2.29 -2.85 -8.54
N GLU A 103 2.84 -3.26 -7.41
CA GLU A 103 2.28 -4.34 -6.62
C GLU A 103 0.97 -3.89 -5.97
N ASP A 104 -0.10 -4.65 -6.14
CA ASP A 104 -1.41 -4.35 -5.53
C ASP A 104 -1.49 -4.97 -4.13
N LEU A 105 -1.38 -4.14 -3.12
CA LEU A 105 -1.47 -4.54 -1.71
C LEU A 105 -2.90 -4.44 -1.14
N THR A 106 -3.90 -4.16 -1.97
CA THR A 106 -5.32 -4.08 -1.56
C THR A 106 -5.80 -5.35 -0.85
N PRO A 107 -5.50 -6.58 -1.33
CA PRO A 107 -5.92 -7.80 -0.62
C PRO A 107 -5.34 -7.91 0.78
N ARG A 108 -4.07 -7.52 0.94
CA ARG A 108 -3.38 -7.50 2.23
C ARG A 108 -3.98 -6.47 3.19
N LEU A 109 -4.27 -5.28 2.69
CA LEU A 109 -4.95 -4.23 3.45
C LEU A 109 -6.32 -4.71 3.93
N LYS A 110 -7.13 -5.31 3.05
CA LYS A 110 -8.43 -5.89 3.40
C LYS A 110 -8.31 -6.95 4.51
N ALA A 111 -7.35 -7.85 4.39
CA ALA A 111 -7.08 -8.87 5.41
C ALA A 111 -6.71 -8.27 6.78
N MET A 112 -5.86 -7.23 6.81
CA MET A 112 -5.50 -6.53 8.04
C MET A 112 -6.68 -5.80 8.70
N LEU A 113 -7.65 -5.37 7.91
CA LEU A 113 -8.89 -4.73 8.36
C LEU A 113 -10.00 -5.74 8.72
N GLY A 114 -9.70 -7.05 8.68
CA GLY A 114 -10.66 -8.12 8.98
C GLY A 114 -11.78 -8.25 7.94
N MET A 115 -11.52 -7.81 6.71
CA MET A 115 -12.48 -7.95 5.61
C MET A 115 -12.24 -9.29 4.91
N SER A 116 -13.29 -10.14 4.84
CA SER A 116 -13.22 -11.41 4.12
C SER A 116 -13.04 -11.18 2.61
N PRO A 117 -12.24 -11.99 1.90
CA PRO A 117 -12.01 -11.86 0.46
C PRO A 117 -13.25 -12.12 -0.41
N GLY A 118 -14.38 -12.47 0.18
CA GLY A 118 -15.62 -12.85 -0.51
C GLY A 118 -16.60 -11.72 -0.81
N THR A 119 -16.32 -10.46 -0.45
CA THR A 119 -17.24 -9.34 -0.71
C THR A 119 -16.72 -8.47 -1.87
N GLU A 120 -16.16 -9.07 -2.89
CA GLU A 120 -16.04 -8.41 -4.18
C GLU A 120 -17.44 -8.35 -4.81
N ALA A 121 -18.08 -7.20 -4.65
CA ALA A 121 -19.24 -6.87 -5.46
C ALA A 121 -18.82 -7.03 -6.93
N GLN A 122 -19.44 -8.01 -7.61
CA GLN A 122 -19.41 -8.13 -9.06
C GLN A 122 -19.90 -6.81 -9.67
N GLY A 123 -18.99 -5.87 -9.85
CA GLY A 123 -19.20 -4.58 -10.46
C GLY A 123 -18.61 -4.58 -11.86
N GLY A 124 -19.45 -5.03 -12.82
CA GLY A 124 -19.43 -4.56 -14.18
C GLY A 124 -18.13 -4.66 -14.96
N GLY A 125 -17.83 -5.85 -15.51
CA GLY A 125 -17.06 -5.94 -16.72
C GLY A 125 -17.80 -5.21 -17.85
N VAL A 126 -17.40 -4.02 -18.17
CA VAL A 126 -17.71 -3.42 -19.47
C VAL A 126 -16.82 -4.14 -20.47
N LYS A 127 -17.40 -5.05 -21.22
CA LYS A 127 -16.79 -5.71 -22.36
C LYS A 127 -16.85 -4.72 -23.53
N PRO A 128 -15.77 -4.59 -24.34
CA PRO A 128 -15.71 -3.71 -25.50
C PRO A 128 -16.71 -4.12 -26.58
#